data_f886a84d412d40885459f6c036f5aac4
#
_entry.id   f886a84d412d40885459f6c036f5aac4
#
_cell.length_a   1.000
_cell.length_b   1.000
_cell.length_c   1.000
_cell.angle_alpha   90.00
_cell.angle_beta   90.00
_cell.angle_gamma   90.00
#
_symmetry.space_group_name_H-M   'P 1'
#
loop_
_entity.id
_entity.type
_entity.pdbx_description
1 polymer ?
#
loop_
_entity_poly.entity_id
_entity_poly.type
_entity_poly.pdbx_seq_one_letter_code
_entity_poly.pdbx_strand_id
1 'polypeptide(L)'
;MRIVVFSERLRAPYDEGIKNVAAHLMAALAAEHEVLALTSQGVDDARLGLRNVDSNRMLLSPQLGGLIRRFQPQAMLYAPTACATPFAFARARVLRRYGRGARTALLTLQPRRYTAWGRAWMRRLAPDLVLAQSRRTAGALAALGCHTALLPPAVDTQRFRAATSEEKAGLRARYGIPGAAQVVTHVGHLKGKRNLAQLLELQAQPGYHVVVVGSSSTEQDTALKEALRGAGVTLIDAYVERIEDVYYLSDAYLFLAEEETAAIEVPLSVLEALACNLPVVSTPFGGLPDFFAEGSGLYYWHAQTELKTLVRAALSAPCATRGLVEARTWPAAAAALVTLLGSAPSELRGAGL
;
A
#
# COMPACT_ATOMS: atom_id res chain seq x y z
N MET A 1 -24.66 2.74 -4.22
CA MET A 1 -24.82 1.92 -2.98
C MET A 1 -24.56 2.76 -1.76
N ARG A 2 -25.13 2.35 -0.59
CA ARG A 2 -24.73 2.92 0.72
C ARG A 2 -23.65 2.02 1.32
N ILE A 3 -22.45 2.56 1.50
CA ILE A 3 -21.26 1.82 1.93
C ILE A 3 -20.69 2.43 3.19
N VAL A 4 -20.49 1.65 4.25
CA VAL A 4 -19.69 2.06 5.40
C VAL A 4 -18.24 1.67 5.15
N VAL A 5 -17.32 2.61 5.31
CA VAL A 5 -15.88 2.30 5.32
C VAL A 5 -15.33 2.66 6.71
N PHE A 6 -14.73 1.68 7.37
CA PHE A 6 -14.20 1.84 8.72
C PHE A 6 -12.71 1.47 8.80
N SER A 7 -11.92 2.33 9.44
CA SER A 7 -10.52 2.04 9.81
C SER A 7 -10.21 2.65 11.17
N GLU A 8 -9.53 1.92 12.08
CA GLU A 8 -9.39 2.36 13.48
C GLU A 8 -8.56 3.63 13.66
N ARG A 9 -7.48 3.79 12.90
CA ARG A 9 -6.49 4.87 13.11
C ARG A 9 -6.27 5.66 11.83
N LEU A 10 -7.30 6.34 11.38
CA LEU A 10 -7.19 7.13 10.17
C LEU A 10 -7.08 8.63 10.52
N ARG A 11 -5.93 9.20 10.22
CA ARG A 11 -5.62 10.63 10.38
C ARG A 11 -4.53 11.04 9.40
N ALA A 12 -4.60 12.26 8.92
CA ALA A 12 -3.53 12.85 8.11
C ALA A 12 -2.22 13.03 8.95
N PRO A 13 -1.04 12.97 8.33
CA PRO A 13 -0.83 12.63 6.93
C PRO A 13 -1.07 11.14 6.67
N TYR A 14 -1.57 10.82 5.47
CA TYR A 14 -1.84 9.43 5.07
C TYR A 14 -0.58 8.82 4.41
N ASP A 15 0.56 8.86 5.12
CA ASP A 15 1.88 8.46 4.66
C ASP A 15 2.22 6.97 4.88
N GLU A 16 1.39 6.26 5.64
CA GLU A 16 1.51 4.82 5.84
C GLU A 16 0.63 4.05 4.85
N GLY A 17 1.17 2.96 4.26
CA GLY A 17 0.50 2.23 3.18
C GLY A 17 -0.96 1.82 3.49
N ILE A 18 -1.26 1.32 4.70
CA ILE A 18 -2.63 0.92 5.07
C ILE A 18 -3.56 2.13 5.15
N LYS A 19 -3.10 3.23 5.75
CA LYS A 19 -3.89 4.48 5.86
C LYS A 19 -4.11 5.10 4.49
N ASN A 20 -3.08 5.08 3.64
CA ASN A 20 -3.13 5.62 2.28
C ASN A 20 -4.15 4.86 1.44
N VAL A 21 -4.08 3.53 1.41
CA VAL A 21 -5.05 2.69 0.69
C VAL A 21 -6.48 2.93 1.20
N ALA A 22 -6.69 2.97 2.52
CA ALA A 22 -8.00 3.20 3.10
C ALA A 22 -8.57 4.58 2.70
N ALA A 23 -7.76 5.64 2.78
CA ALA A 23 -8.15 7.01 2.43
C ALA A 23 -8.52 7.15 0.94
N HIS A 24 -7.70 6.58 0.04
CA HIS A 24 -7.97 6.64 -1.39
C HIS A 24 -9.19 5.81 -1.79
N LEU A 25 -9.39 4.63 -1.20
CA LEU A 25 -10.62 3.86 -1.42
C LEU A 25 -11.86 4.59 -0.91
N MET A 26 -11.78 5.25 0.26
CA MET A 26 -12.88 6.10 0.75
C MET A 26 -13.23 7.20 -0.24
N ALA A 27 -12.22 7.94 -0.72
CA ALA A 27 -12.42 9.02 -1.69
C ALA A 27 -12.99 8.51 -3.02
N ALA A 28 -12.45 7.43 -3.55
CA ALA A 28 -12.92 6.85 -4.82
C ALA A 28 -14.34 6.29 -4.72
N LEU A 29 -14.69 5.64 -3.61
CA LEU A 29 -16.06 5.18 -3.37
C LEU A 29 -17.04 6.34 -3.20
N ALA A 30 -16.64 7.41 -2.51
CA ALA A 30 -17.50 8.57 -2.27
C ALA A 30 -17.81 9.39 -3.55
N ALA A 31 -17.01 9.22 -4.61
CA ALA A 31 -17.28 9.86 -5.91
C ALA A 31 -18.53 9.30 -6.61
N GLU A 32 -18.87 8.02 -6.39
CA GLU A 32 -19.97 7.35 -7.08
C GLU A 32 -21.02 6.74 -6.15
N HIS A 33 -20.76 6.70 -4.84
CA HIS A 33 -21.60 6.04 -3.86
C HIS A 33 -21.82 6.89 -2.63
N GLU A 34 -22.90 6.64 -1.91
CA GLU A 34 -23.13 7.23 -0.58
C GLU A 34 -22.25 6.52 0.45
N VAL A 35 -21.22 7.21 0.95
CA VAL A 35 -20.23 6.64 1.85
C VAL A 35 -20.33 7.25 3.25
N LEU A 36 -20.42 6.39 4.26
CA LEU A 36 -20.20 6.75 5.66
C LEU A 36 -18.78 6.32 6.05
N ALA A 37 -17.85 7.27 6.03
CA ALA A 37 -16.46 7.06 6.41
C ALA A 37 -16.27 7.27 7.92
N LEU A 38 -15.76 6.24 8.62
CA LEU A 38 -15.64 6.23 10.08
C LEU A 38 -14.24 5.81 10.54
N THR A 39 -13.80 6.42 11.64
CA THR A 39 -12.60 6.02 12.39
C THR A 39 -12.89 6.08 13.90
N SER A 40 -12.08 5.43 14.74
CA SER A 40 -12.27 5.42 16.18
C SER A 40 -11.10 5.93 17.01
N GLN A 41 -9.93 6.02 16.42
CA GLN A 41 -8.70 6.55 17.03
C GLN A 41 -7.98 7.47 16.05
N GLY A 42 -8.75 8.14 15.21
CA GLY A 42 -8.30 9.09 14.21
C GLY A 42 -8.72 10.51 14.55
N VAL A 43 -8.90 11.29 13.51
CA VAL A 43 -9.38 12.68 13.57
C VAL A 43 -10.37 12.86 12.41
N ASP A 44 -11.36 13.73 12.61
CA ASP A 44 -12.28 14.12 11.54
C ASP A 44 -11.49 14.72 10.36
N ASP A 45 -11.83 14.32 9.15
CA ASP A 45 -11.29 14.92 7.92
C ASP A 45 -12.45 15.23 6.96
N ALA A 46 -12.77 16.51 6.83
CA ALA A 46 -13.86 16.97 5.98
C ALA A 46 -13.66 16.64 4.49
N ARG A 47 -12.40 16.56 4.03
CA ARG A 47 -12.08 16.20 2.63
C ARG A 47 -12.47 14.78 2.26
N LEU A 48 -12.43 13.87 3.24
CA LEU A 48 -12.82 12.47 3.08
C LEU A 48 -14.25 12.21 3.61
N GLY A 49 -14.92 13.19 4.20
CA GLY A 49 -16.15 12.99 4.96
C GLY A 49 -15.94 12.05 6.17
N LEU A 50 -14.70 11.92 6.64
CA LEU A 50 -14.31 11.03 7.71
C LEU A 50 -14.76 11.58 9.06
N ARG A 51 -15.43 10.73 9.85
CA ARG A 51 -15.86 11.05 11.21
C ARG A 51 -15.18 10.15 12.22
N ASN A 52 -14.59 10.75 13.24
CA ASN A 52 -14.09 10.01 14.40
C ASN A 52 -15.23 9.73 15.37
N VAL A 53 -15.33 8.48 15.83
CA VAL A 53 -16.39 8.02 16.73
C VAL A 53 -15.77 7.24 17.88
N ASP A 54 -15.99 7.67 19.10
CA ASP A 54 -15.48 6.98 20.27
C ASP A 54 -15.99 5.55 20.35
N SER A 55 -15.05 4.64 20.54
CA SER A 55 -15.33 3.24 20.74
C SER A 55 -14.24 2.56 21.58
N ASN A 56 -14.59 1.47 22.24
CA ASN A 56 -13.60 0.64 22.90
C ASN A 56 -12.78 -0.18 21.87
N ARG A 57 -11.76 -0.90 22.36
CA ARG A 57 -10.86 -1.72 21.51
C ARG A 57 -11.58 -2.79 20.67
N MET A 58 -12.80 -3.18 21.06
CA MET A 58 -13.62 -4.16 20.34
C MET A 58 -14.69 -3.53 19.45
N LEU A 59 -14.67 -2.21 19.28
CA LEU A 59 -15.65 -1.41 18.54
C LEU A 59 -17.08 -1.50 19.14
N LEU A 60 -17.20 -1.86 20.42
CA LEU A 60 -18.48 -1.84 21.14
C LEU A 60 -18.77 -0.41 21.55
N SER A 61 -19.68 0.24 20.81
CA SER A 61 -20.06 1.63 21.01
C SER A 61 -21.51 1.84 20.56
N PRO A 62 -22.41 2.33 21.45
CA PRO A 62 -23.77 2.68 21.07
C PRO A 62 -23.82 3.75 19.97
N GLN A 63 -22.91 4.73 20.03
CA GLN A 63 -22.80 5.81 19.04
C GLN A 63 -22.42 5.26 17.66
N LEU A 64 -21.34 4.45 17.57
CA LEU A 64 -20.92 3.81 16.34
C LEU A 64 -22.04 2.93 15.76
N GLY A 65 -22.63 2.08 16.59
CA GLY A 65 -23.75 1.24 16.19
C GLY A 65 -24.98 2.03 15.77
N GLY A 66 -25.26 3.15 16.43
CA GLY A 66 -26.36 4.06 16.10
C GLY A 66 -26.17 4.73 14.73
N LEU A 67 -24.97 5.21 14.44
CA LEU A 67 -24.63 5.81 13.13
C LEU A 67 -24.78 4.79 12.00
N ILE A 68 -24.17 3.61 12.14
CA ILE A 68 -24.25 2.56 11.12
C ILE A 68 -25.70 2.12 10.89
N ARG A 69 -26.48 1.89 11.94
CA ARG A 69 -27.90 1.49 11.80
C ARG A 69 -28.75 2.55 11.13
N ARG A 70 -28.56 3.84 11.44
CA ARG A 70 -29.30 4.95 10.79
C ARG A 70 -28.94 5.08 9.33
N PHE A 71 -27.68 4.85 8.99
CA PHE A 71 -27.19 4.90 7.61
C PHE A 71 -27.74 3.75 6.76
N GLN A 72 -28.12 2.62 7.36
CA GLN A 72 -28.66 1.43 6.67
C GLN A 72 -27.75 0.98 5.51
N PRO A 73 -26.50 0.59 5.77
CA PRO A 73 -25.57 0.22 4.71
C PRO A 73 -26.02 -1.03 3.95
N GLN A 74 -25.71 -1.09 2.68
CA GLN A 74 -25.81 -2.29 1.85
C GLN A 74 -24.54 -3.12 1.94
N ALA A 75 -23.38 -2.44 2.09
CA ALA A 75 -22.07 -3.06 2.23
C ALA A 75 -21.22 -2.31 3.25
N MET A 76 -20.23 -3.02 3.79
CA MET A 76 -19.26 -2.46 4.73
C MET A 76 -17.86 -2.96 4.39
N LEU A 77 -16.91 -2.04 4.30
CA LEU A 77 -15.48 -2.31 4.19
C LEU A 77 -14.82 -1.98 5.53
N TYR A 78 -14.17 -2.96 6.12
CA TYR A 78 -13.32 -2.76 7.27
C TYR A 78 -11.85 -2.92 6.88
N ALA A 79 -11.08 -1.84 7.00
CA ALA A 79 -9.65 -1.77 6.73
C ALA A 79 -8.86 -1.67 8.06
N PRO A 80 -8.60 -2.80 8.76
CA PRO A 80 -7.95 -2.79 10.05
C PRO A 80 -6.47 -2.41 9.93
N THR A 81 -5.99 -1.53 10.83
CA THR A 81 -4.56 -1.16 10.91
C THR A 81 -3.64 -2.36 11.20
N ALA A 82 -4.14 -3.36 11.91
CA ALA A 82 -3.38 -4.58 12.23
C ALA A 82 -3.57 -5.71 11.21
N CYS A 83 -4.24 -5.45 10.07
CA CYS A 83 -4.59 -6.43 9.05
C CYS A 83 -5.44 -7.59 9.59
N ALA A 84 -5.43 -8.77 8.97
CA ALA A 84 -6.25 -9.92 9.33
C ALA A 84 -5.77 -10.59 10.63
N THR A 85 -6.00 -9.99 11.79
CA THR A 85 -5.77 -10.62 13.10
C THR A 85 -7.06 -11.24 13.65
N PRO A 86 -7.00 -12.20 14.63
CA PRO A 86 -8.20 -12.70 15.31
C PRO A 86 -9.06 -11.58 15.90
N PHE A 87 -8.43 -10.53 16.45
CA PHE A 87 -9.14 -9.33 16.93
C PHE A 87 -9.82 -8.54 15.81
N ALA A 88 -9.18 -8.43 14.64
CA ALA A 88 -9.81 -7.78 13.48
C ALA A 88 -11.07 -8.55 13.02
N PHE A 89 -11.03 -9.88 13.04
CA PHE A 89 -12.20 -10.71 12.76
C PHE A 89 -13.33 -10.51 13.78
N ALA A 90 -13.00 -10.46 15.07
CA ALA A 90 -13.98 -10.16 16.11
C ALA A 90 -14.63 -8.78 15.92
N ARG A 91 -13.84 -7.76 15.58
CA ARG A 91 -14.32 -6.41 15.26
C ARG A 91 -15.20 -6.39 14.00
N ALA A 92 -14.80 -7.09 12.95
CA ALA A 92 -15.62 -7.25 11.74
C ALA A 92 -16.99 -7.86 12.09
N ARG A 93 -17.05 -8.83 13.00
CA ARG A 93 -18.30 -9.41 13.51
C ARG A 93 -19.17 -8.39 14.25
N VAL A 94 -18.55 -7.50 15.02
CA VAL A 94 -19.29 -6.39 15.71
C VAL A 94 -19.87 -5.43 14.68
N LEU A 95 -19.05 -4.97 13.72
CA LEU A 95 -19.49 -4.09 12.63
C LEU A 95 -20.64 -4.72 11.84
N ARG A 96 -20.53 -5.99 11.48
CA ARG A 96 -21.59 -6.74 10.78
C ARG A 96 -22.91 -6.74 11.55
N ARG A 97 -22.87 -6.87 12.89
CA ARG A 97 -24.08 -6.77 13.72
C ARG A 97 -24.73 -5.39 13.65
N TYR A 98 -23.92 -4.32 13.59
CA TYR A 98 -24.44 -2.97 13.43
C TYR A 98 -25.06 -2.75 12.06
N GLY A 99 -24.48 -3.35 11.01
CA GLY A 99 -24.96 -3.23 9.63
C GLY A 99 -26.20 -4.06 9.28
N ARG A 100 -26.69 -4.93 10.19
CA ARG A 100 -27.96 -5.68 10.05
C ARG A 100 -28.18 -6.31 8.68
N GLY A 101 -27.24 -7.11 8.21
CA GLY A 101 -27.33 -7.81 6.91
C GLY A 101 -26.51 -7.15 5.77
N ALA A 102 -25.91 -6.00 6.02
CA ALA A 102 -24.92 -5.45 5.12
C ALA A 102 -23.77 -6.43 4.92
N ARG A 103 -23.38 -6.67 3.67
CA ARG A 103 -22.25 -7.52 3.35
C ARG A 103 -20.96 -6.89 3.87
N THR A 104 -20.21 -7.61 4.66
CA THR A 104 -19.03 -7.10 5.36
C THR A 104 -17.76 -7.72 4.78
N ALA A 105 -16.89 -6.88 4.22
CA ALA A 105 -15.54 -7.24 3.80
C ALA A 105 -14.49 -6.74 4.78
N LEU A 106 -13.44 -7.53 4.99
CA LEU A 106 -12.24 -7.15 5.71
C LEU A 106 -11.08 -7.06 4.73
N LEU A 107 -10.40 -5.92 4.67
CA LEU A 107 -9.21 -5.72 3.85
C LEU A 107 -7.96 -6.07 4.65
N THR A 108 -7.11 -6.96 4.12
CA THR A 108 -5.80 -7.23 4.66
C THR A 108 -4.72 -6.91 3.63
N LEU A 109 -3.73 -6.15 4.06
CA LEU A 109 -2.65 -5.65 3.18
C LEU A 109 -1.28 -6.18 3.60
N GLN A 110 -1.23 -7.01 4.65
CA GLN A 110 0.00 -7.67 5.10
C GLN A 110 -0.31 -9.08 5.58
N PRO A 111 0.59 -10.04 5.33
CA PRO A 111 0.46 -11.40 5.85
C PRO A 111 0.59 -11.41 7.37
N ARG A 112 -0.03 -12.40 8.01
CA ARG A 112 0.04 -12.63 9.44
C ARG A 112 0.25 -14.11 9.73
N ARG A 113 0.99 -14.40 10.81
CA ARG A 113 1.12 -15.76 11.35
C ARG A 113 0.08 -15.97 12.45
N TYR A 114 -0.54 -17.13 12.45
CA TYR A 114 -1.64 -17.44 13.37
C TYR A 114 -1.29 -18.65 14.25
N THR A 115 -1.57 -18.52 15.54
CA THR A 115 -1.58 -19.67 16.46
C THR A 115 -2.78 -20.59 16.16
N ALA A 116 -2.76 -21.83 16.65
CA ALA A 116 -3.88 -22.77 16.48
C ALA A 116 -5.20 -22.18 17.03
N TRP A 117 -5.15 -21.56 18.20
CA TRP A 117 -6.29 -20.85 18.80
C TRP A 117 -6.79 -19.71 17.93
N GLY A 118 -5.87 -18.88 17.42
CA GLY A 118 -6.22 -17.79 16.50
C GLY A 118 -6.95 -18.28 15.26
N ARG A 119 -6.50 -19.39 14.66
CA ARG A 119 -7.15 -20.03 13.50
C ARG A 119 -8.58 -20.50 13.82
N ALA A 120 -8.79 -21.17 14.96
CA ALA A 120 -10.10 -21.62 15.37
C ALA A 120 -11.09 -20.47 15.58
N TRP A 121 -10.62 -19.36 16.16
CA TRP A 121 -11.42 -18.14 16.33
C TRP A 121 -11.78 -17.48 15.00
N MET A 122 -10.81 -17.34 14.10
CA MET A 122 -11.02 -16.71 12.79
C MET A 122 -12.07 -17.46 11.98
N ARG A 123 -12.06 -18.80 11.98
CA ARG A 123 -13.09 -19.62 11.33
C ARG A 123 -14.51 -19.27 11.78
N ARG A 124 -14.71 -19.03 13.08
CA ARG A 124 -16.03 -18.73 13.66
C ARG A 124 -16.47 -17.28 13.47
N LEU A 125 -15.52 -16.37 13.31
CA LEU A 125 -15.75 -14.93 13.25
C LEU A 125 -15.55 -14.35 11.86
N ALA A 126 -15.36 -15.20 10.83
CA ALA A 126 -15.09 -14.76 9.49
C ALA A 126 -16.16 -13.76 9.00
N PRO A 127 -15.72 -12.63 8.40
CA PRO A 127 -16.62 -11.75 7.67
C PRO A 127 -17.14 -12.44 6.41
N ASP A 128 -18.05 -11.80 5.68
CA ASP A 128 -18.59 -12.38 4.44
C ASP A 128 -17.52 -12.50 3.34
N LEU A 129 -16.48 -11.63 3.39
CA LEU A 129 -15.40 -11.60 2.44
C LEU A 129 -14.11 -11.10 3.12
N VAL A 130 -12.96 -11.68 2.77
CA VAL A 130 -11.64 -11.15 3.11
C VAL A 130 -10.93 -10.79 1.81
N LEU A 131 -10.53 -9.53 1.71
CA LEU A 131 -9.80 -8.98 0.56
C LEU A 131 -8.31 -8.98 0.88
N ALA A 132 -7.50 -9.52 -0.02
CA ALA A 132 -6.04 -9.54 0.07
C ALA A 132 -5.41 -8.95 -1.20
N GLN A 133 -4.13 -8.67 -1.16
CA GLN A 133 -3.35 -8.24 -2.32
C GLN A 133 -2.24 -9.23 -2.69
N SER A 134 -2.30 -10.48 -2.19
CA SER A 134 -1.48 -11.58 -2.68
C SER A 134 -2.26 -12.89 -2.71
N ARG A 135 -1.96 -13.74 -3.67
CA ARG A 135 -2.51 -15.11 -3.75
C ARG A 135 -2.12 -15.93 -2.54
N ARG A 136 -0.92 -15.72 -2.02
CA ARG A 136 -0.43 -16.42 -0.83
C ARG A 136 -1.28 -16.10 0.41
N THR A 137 -1.54 -14.83 0.69
CA THR A 137 -2.37 -14.43 1.84
C THR A 137 -3.83 -14.84 1.63
N ALA A 138 -4.37 -14.66 0.42
CA ALA A 138 -5.72 -15.13 0.09
C ALA A 138 -5.85 -16.64 0.30
N GLY A 139 -4.92 -17.45 -0.21
CA GLY A 139 -4.90 -18.91 -0.04
C GLY A 139 -4.76 -19.34 1.43
N ALA A 140 -3.89 -18.68 2.19
CA ALA A 140 -3.73 -18.96 3.63
C ALA A 140 -5.02 -18.72 4.43
N LEU A 141 -5.78 -17.65 4.08
CA LEU A 141 -7.06 -17.34 4.71
C LEU A 141 -8.19 -18.25 4.20
N ALA A 142 -8.17 -18.62 2.92
CA ALA A 142 -9.11 -19.60 2.35
C ALA A 142 -8.95 -20.97 3.04
N ALA A 143 -7.72 -21.40 3.32
CA ALA A 143 -7.45 -22.62 4.08
C ALA A 143 -8.00 -22.57 5.52
N LEU A 144 -8.26 -21.38 6.06
CA LEU A 144 -8.99 -21.19 7.32
C LEU A 144 -10.52 -21.19 7.16
N GLY A 145 -11.03 -21.41 5.95
CA GLY A 145 -12.47 -21.40 5.65
C GLY A 145 -13.05 -20.00 5.40
N CYS A 146 -12.21 -18.97 5.17
CA CYS A 146 -12.68 -17.66 4.76
C CYS A 146 -13.03 -17.63 3.27
N HIS A 147 -14.04 -16.88 2.89
CA HIS A 147 -14.20 -16.46 1.51
C HIS A 147 -13.19 -15.35 1.22
N THR A 148 -12.36 -15.54 0.21
CA THR A 148 -11.29 -14.59 -0.13
C THR A 148 -11.39 -14.13 -1.57
N ALA A 149 -10.95 -12.90 -1.83
CA ALA A 149 -10.76 -12.37 -3.18
C ALA A 149 -9.52 -11.46 -3.22
N LEU A 150 -8.93 -11.29 -4.40
CA LEU A 150 -7.87 -10.32 -4.61
C LEU A 150 -8.49 -8.95 -4.89
N LEU A 151 -8.05 -7.94 -4.14
CA LEU A 151 -8.33 -6.54 -4.46
C LEU A 151 -7.19 -6.03 -5.35
N PRO A 152 -7.48 -5.59 -6.59
CA PRO A 152 -6.44 -5.01 -7.45
C PRO A 152 -5.74 -3.83 -6.76
N PRO A 153 -4.40 -3.74 -6.87
CA PRO A 153 -3.67 -2.59 -6.39
C PRO A 153 -3.97 -1.36 -7.26
N ALA A 154 -3.85 -0.17 -6.67
CA ALA A 154 -4.15 1.06 -7.39
C ALA A 154 -3.16 2.18 -7.05
N VAL A 155 -3.02 3.13 -7.97
CA VAL A 155 -2.19 4.31 -7.86
C VAL A 155 -2.88 5.51 -8.52
N ASP A 156 -2.55 6.73 -8.06
CA ASP A 156 -2.99 7.96 -8.72
C ASP A 156 -2.11 8.25 -9.95
N THR A 157 -2.56 7.79 -11.12
CA THR A 157 -1.83 7.96 -12.39
C THR A 157 -1.87 9.39 -12.95
N GLN A 158 -2.65 10.29 -12.36
CA GLN A 158 -2.63 11.72 -12.71
C GLN A 158 -1.53 12.45 -11.92
N ARG A 159 -1.46 12.19 -10.62
CA ARG A 159 -0.42 12.72 -9.74
C ARG A 159 0.95 12.13 -10.08
N PHE A 160 1.05 10.81 -10.26
CA PHE A 160 2.28 10.12 -10.61
C PHE A 160 2.32 9.89 -12.13
N ARG A 161 3.20 10.61 -12.81
CA ARG A 161 3.38 10.59 -14.26
C ARG A 161 4.85 10.70 -14.63
N ALA A 162 5.18 10.43 -15.88
CA ALA A 162 6.52 10.72 -16.37
C ALA A 162 6.83 12.22 -16.26
N ALA A 163 8.00 12.52 -15.71
CA ALA A 163 8.49 13.89 -15.62
C ALA A 163 9.02 14.38 -16.97
N THR A 164 8.92 15.69 -17.22
CA THR A 164 9.63 16.32 -18.33
C THR A 164 11.12 16.46 -17.97
N SER A 165 11.97 16.62 -18.99
CA SER A 165 13.41 16.86 -18.75
C SER A 165 13.66 18.12 -17.95
N GLU A 166 12.84 19.16 -18.15
CA GLU A 166 12.94 20.42 -17.42
C GLU A 166 12.56 20.26 -15.95
N GLU A 167 11.44 19.59 -15.65
CA GLU A 167 11.03 19.27 -14.29
C GLU A 167 12.13 18.49 -13.55
N LYS A 168 12.66 17.44 -14.20
CA LYS A 168 13.75 16.63 -13.65
C LYS A 168 14.98 17.48 -13.34
N ALA A 169 15.43 18.30 -14.28
CA ALA A 169 16.61 19.16 -14.11
C ALA A 169 16.40 20.19 -12.98
N GLY A 170 15.24 20.85 -12.94
CA GLY A 170 14.89 21.83 -11.92
C GLY A 170 14.85 21.21 -10.51
N LEU A 171 14.27 20.02 -10.38
CA LEU A 171 14.22 19.31 -9.11
C LEU A 171 15.62 18.86 -8.66
N ARG A 172 16.46 18.35 -9.56
CA ARG A 172 17.84 18.00 -9.24
C ARG A 172 18.64 19.19 -8.74
N ALA A 173 18.52 20.34 -9.42
CA ALA A 173 19.16 21.58 -8.97
C ALA A 173 18.69 21.99 -7.56
N ARG A 174 17.38 21.91 -7.29
CA ARG A 174 16.79 22.21 -5.97
C ARG A 174 17.32 21.33 -4.86
N TYR A 175 17.58 20.03 -5.12
CA TYR A 175 18.12 19.09 -4.16
C TYR A 175 19.65 19.00 -4.17
N GLY A 176 20.35 19.83 -4.95
CA GLY A 176 21.80 19.82 -5.06
C GLY A 176 22.38 18.55 -5.68
N ILE A 177 21.60 17.86 -6.52
CA ILE A 177 21.99 16.63 -7.19
C ILE A 177 22.70 16.96 -8.49
N PRO A 178 23.89 16.39 -8.78
CA PRO A 178 24.61 16.61 -10.03
C PRO A 178 23.76 16.23 -11.26
N GLY A 179 23.64 17.12 -12.23
CA GLY A 179 22.78 16.92 -13.41
C GLY A 179 23.15 15.69 -14.25
N ALA A 180 24.44 15.32 -14.28
CA ALA A 180 24.94 14.15 -15.01
C ALA A 180 24.83 12.83 -14.22
N ALA A 181 24.43 12.87 -12.95
CA ALA A 181 24.31 11.66 -12.13
C ALA A 181 23.11 10.79 -12.54
N GLN A 182 23.29 9.48 -12.47
CA GLN A 182 22.20 8.52 -12.52
C GLN A 182 21.56 8.43 -11.13
N VAL A 183 20.37 8.98 -10.99
CA VAL A 183 19.67 9.10 -9.72
C VAL A 183 18.84 7.86 -9.44
N VAL A 184 19.20 7.15 -8.38
CA VAL A 184 18.50 5.94 -7.91
C VAL A 184 17.80 6.23 -6.60
N THR A 185 16.50 5.96 -6.53
CA THR A 185 15.66 6.39 -5.40
C THR A 185 15.04 5.21 -4.66
N HIS A 186 14.93 5.34 -3.33
CA HIS A 186 14.15 4.49 -2.46
C HIS A 186 13.20 5.35 -1.60
N VAL A 187 11.93 4.95 -1.50
CA VAL A 187 10.94 5.60 -0.63
C VAL A 187 10.39 4.57 0.36
N GLY A 188 10.52 4.85 1.66
CA GLY A 188 9.96 3.98 2.68
C GLY A 188 10.65 4.08 4.03
N HIS A 189 10.26 3.22 4.98
CA HIS A 189 10.80 3.24 6.34
C HIS A 189 12.30 2.93 6.38
N LEU A 190 13.07 3.71 7.14
CA LEU A 190 14.51 3.50 7.37
C LEU A 190 14.71 2.43 8.44
N LYS A 191 14.57 1.16 8.05
CA LYS A 191 14.77 -0.01 8.92
C LYS A 191 15.61 -1.05 8.20
N GLY A 192 16.46 -1.79 8.94
CA GLY A 192 17.33 -2.83 8.40
C GLY A 192 16.63 -3.90 7.56
N LYS A 193 15.34 -4.16 7.84
CA LYS A 193 14.47 -5.10 7.09
C LYS A 193 14.26 -4.78 5.61
N ARG A 194 14.77 -3.66 5.12
CA ARG A 194 14.61 -3.20 3.73
C ARG A 194 15.87 -3.28 2.91
N ASN A 195 16.92 -3.94 3.40
CA ASN A 195 18.21 -4.13 2.72
C ASN A 195 18.83 -2.81 2.21
N LEU A 196 18.61 -1.70 2.91
CA LEU A 196 19.09 -0.38 2.50
C LEU A 196 20.62 -0.25 2.51
N ALA A 197 21.34 -1.18 3.13
CA ALA A 197 22.81 -1.25 3.04
C ALA A 197 23.29 -1.44 1.58
N GLN A 198 22.51 -2.10 0.73
CA GLN A 198 22.81 -2.26 -0.70
C GLN A 198 22.86 -0.91 -1.44
N LEU A 199 22.16 0.11 -0.93
CA LEU A 199 22.18 1.46 -1.51
C LEU A 199 23.53 2.16 -1.30
N LEU A 200 24.27 1.82 -0.24
CA LEU A 200 25.62 2.33 0.01
C LEU A 200 26.60 1.85 -1.07
N GLU A 201 26.47 0.60 -1.51
CA GLU A 201 27.29 0.03 -2.59
C GLU A 201 27.03 0.74 -3.92
N LEU A 202 25.78 1.11 -4.20
CA LEU A 202 25.42 1.88 -5.40
C LEU A 202 25.95 3.33 -5.29
N GLN A 203 25.79 3.98 -4.15
CA GLN A 203 26.30 5.34 -3.92
C GLN A 203 27.82 5.42 -4.12
N ALA A 204 28.56 4.37 -3.78
CA ALA A 204 30.01 4.31 -3.98
C ALA A 204 30.44 4.16 -5.45
N GLN A 205 29.50 3.86 -6.38
CA GLN A 205 29.81 3.73 -7.80
C GLN A 205 29.92 5.11 -8.45
N PRO A 206 30.94 5.37 -9.29
CA PRO A 206 31.05 6.61 -10.04
C PRO A 206 29.80 6.87 -10.91
N GLY A 207 29.32 8.10 -10.87
CA GLY A 207 28.18 8.52 -11.69
C GLY A 207 26.80 8.23 -11.09
N TYR A 208 26.70 7.50 -9.98
CA TYR A 208 25.44 7.29 -9.29
C TYR A 208 25.21 8.32 -8.18
N HIS A 209 23.95 8.63 -7.94
CA HIS A 209 23.51 9.43 -6.81
C HIS A 209 22.25 8.80 -6.20
N VAL A 210 22.33 8.42 -4.93
CA VAL A 210 21.23 7.76 -4.24
C VAL A 210 20.39 8.79 -3.47
N VAL A 211 19.09 8.70 -3.62
CA VAL A 211 18.10 9.49 -2.86
C VAL A 211 17.26 8.53 -2.02
N VAL A 212 17.17 8.77 -0.73
CA VAL A 212 16.37 7.97 0.19
C VAL A 212 15.37 8.88 0.91
N VAL A 213 14.08 8.54 0.79
CA VAL A 213 13.03 9.20 1.57
C VAL A 213 12.60 8.29 2.69
N GLY A 214 12.81 8.74 3.94
CA GLY A 214 12.37 8.07 5.14
C GLY A 214 10.94 8.43 5.52
N SER A 215 10.20 7.51 6.16
CA SER A 215 8.92 7.86 6.77
C SER A 215 9.15 8.63 8.07
N SER A 216 8.44 9.74 8.25
CA SER A 216 8.48 10.54 9.49
C SER A 216 7.70 9.92 10.65
N SER A 217 6.80 8.96 10.37
CA SER A 217 5.84 8.40 11.34
C SER A 217 6.33 7.17 12.10
N THR A 218 7.54 6.67 11.81
CA THR A 218 8.08 5.47 12.48
C THR A 218 9.47 5.71 13.02
N GLU A 219 9.81 5.00 14.10
CA GLU A 219 11.17 4.95 14.64
C GLU A 219 12.15 4.51 13.54
N GLN A 220 13.22 5.25 13.38
CA GLN A 220 14.22 5.08 12.33
C GLN A 220 15.52 4.51 12.93
N ASP A 221 16.20 3.71 12.13
CA ASP A 221 17.53 3.19 12.47
C ASP A 221 18.57 4.33 12.37
N THR A 222 19.04 4.83 13.52
CA THR A 222 19.98 5.94 13.61
C THR A 222 21.32 5.60 12.98
N ALA A 223 21.84 4.39 13.20
CA ALA A 223 23.13 3.97 12.64
C ALA A 223 23.08 3.90 11.11
N LEU A 224 21.99 3.38 10.56
CA LEU A 224 21.76 3.36 9.12
C LEU A 224 21.66 4.79 8.54
N LYS A 225 20.98 5.70 9.22
CA LYS A 225 20.89 7.12 8.80
C LYS A 225 22.26 7.78 8.74
N GLU A 226 23.07 7.58 9.75
CA GLU A 226 24.43 8.13 9.81
C GLU A 226 25.31 7.55 8.70
N ALA A 227 25.22 6.25 8.45
CA ALA A 227 25.94 5.59 7.37
C ALA A 227 25.54 6.14 5.98
N LEU A 228 24.22 6.29 5.73
CA LEU A 228 23.71 6.86 4.47
C LEU A 228 24.20 8.31 4.27
N ARG A 229 24.11 9.16 5.30
CA ARG A 229 24.62 10.54 5.24
C ARG A 229 26.13 10.61 5.03
N GLY A 230 26.88 9.80 5.76
CA GLY A 230 28.35 9.72 5.65
C GLY A 230 28.82 9.28 4.26
N ALA A 231 28.02 8.47 3.56
CA ALA A 231 28.28 8.05 2.19
C ALA A 231 27.87 9.10 1.12
N GLY A 232 27.27 10.23 1.50
CA GLY A 232 26.83 11.26 0.56
C GLY A 232 25.46 10.98 -0.07
N VAL A 233 24.65 10.08 0.48
CA VAL A 233 23.27 9.84 0.05
C VAL A 233 22.40 11.06 0.39
N THR A 234 21.57 11.53 -0.53
CA THR A 234 20.55 12.54 -0.22
C THR A 234 19.45 11.88 0.61
N LEU A 235 19.47 12.15 1.91
CA LEU A 235 18.48 11.58 2.84
C LEU A 235 17.43 12.63 3.21
N ILE A 236 16.18 12.37 2.81
CA ILE A 236 14.99 13.18 3.14
C ILE A 236 14.24 12.43 4.25
N ASP A 237 14.37 12.87 5.49
CA ASP A 237 13.78 12.24 6.67
C ASP A 237 12.63 13.05 7.30
N ALA A 238 12.10 14.00 6.54
CA ALA A 238 10.92 14.78 6.85
C ALA A 238 9.73 14.35 5.98
N TYR A 239 8.52 14.76 6.39
CA TYR A 239 7.33 14.57 5.54
C TYR A 239 7.47 15.35 4.24
N VAL A 240 7.27 14.67 3.12
CA VAL A 240 7.31 15.25 1.77
C VAL A 240 5.89 15.34 1.24
N GLU A 241 5.36 16.56 1.16
CA GLU A 241 4.00 16.80 0.67
C GLU A 241 3.85 16.41 -0.80
N ARG A 242 4.85 16.77 -1.60
CA ARG A 242 4.92 16.45 -3.03
C ARG A 242 5.88 15.30 -3.26
N ILE A 243 5.50 14.11 -2.82
CA ILE A 243 6.35 12.90 -2.96
C ILE A 243 6.62 12.56 -4.43
N GLU A 244 5.75 12.95 -5.35
CA GLU A 244 5.94 12.81 -6.78
C GLU A 244 7.21 13.50 -7.28
N ASP A 245 7.63 14.61 -6.67
CA ASP A 245 8.86 15.33 -7.02
C ASP A 245 10.11 14.45 -6.87
N VAL A 246 10.08 13.51 -5.90
CA VAL A 246 11.16 12.55 -5.67
C VAL A 246 11.24 11.50 -6.78
N TYR A 247 10.11 11.05 -7.30
CA TYR A 247 10.11 10.17 -8.46
C TYR A 247 10.49 10.93 -9.74
N TYR A 248 10.08 12.19 -9.88
CA TYR A 248 10.38 13.02 -11.06
C TYR A 248 11.88 13.30 -11.22
N LEU A 249 12.64 13.48 -10.13
CA LEU A 249 14.09 13.69 -10.21
C LEU A 249 14.89 12.40 -10.48
N SER A 250 14.25 11.23 -10.40
CA SER A 250 14.89 9.91 -10.43
C SER A 250 15.08 9.37 -11.86
N ASP A 251 16.06 8.46 -12.01
CA ASP A 251 16.26 7.66 -13.22
C ASP A 251 15.86 6.20 -13.00
N ALA A 252 15.91 5.70 -11.75
CA ALA A 252 15.43 4.38 -11.39
C ALA A 252 14.90 4.35 -9.96
N TYR A 253 14.04 3.39 -9.67
CA TYR A 253 13.48 3.17 -8.34
C TYR A 253 13.86 1.78 -7.80
N LEU A 254 14.23 1.70 -6.53
CA LEU A 254 14.60 0.44 -5.87
C LEU A 254 13.67 0.10 -4.71
N PHE A 255 13.22 -1.14 -4.66
CA PHE A 255 12.49 -1.70 -3.53
C PHE A 255 13.09 -3.06 -3.15
N LEU A 256 13.93 -3.10 -2.12
CA LEU A 256 14.78 -4.24 -1.78
C LEU A 256 14.33 -4.99 -0.52
N ALA A 257 13.11 -4.77 -0.04
CA ALA A 257 12.59 -5.44 1.14
C ALA A 257 12.38 -6.94 0.88
N GLU A 258 12.90 -7.77 1.79
CA GLU A 258 12.67 -9.23 1.77
C GLU A 258 11.69 -9.67 2.84
N GLU A 259 11.68 -8.98 3.99
CA GLU A 259 10.83 -9.36 5.10
C GLU A 259 9.37 -8.97 4.81
N GLU A 260 8.48 -9.94 4.78
CA GLU A 260 7.06 -9.83 4.43
C GLU A 260 6.27 -8.76 5.21
N THR A 261 6.76 -8.38 6.39
CA THR A 261 6.16 -7.36 7.25
C THR A 261 6.74 -5.96 7.05
N ALA A 262 7.72 -5.81 6.15
CA ALA A 262 8.40 -4.54 5.91
C ALA A 262 7.50 -3.49 5.22
N ALA A 263 6.50 -3.93 4.47
CA ALA A 263 5.53 -3.07 3.77
C ALA A 263 4.16 -3.76 3.65
N ILE A 264 3.19 -3.09 3.02
CA ILE A 264 1.98 -3.74 2.51
C ILE A 264 2.35 -4.65 1.32
N GLU A 265 1.53 -5.67 1.04
CA GLU A 265 1.84 -6.72 0.05
C GLU A 265 2.10 -6.20 -1.37
N VAL A 266 1.46 -5.11 -1.76
CA VAL A 266 1.79 -4.37 -2.98
C VAL A 266 2.16 -2.94 -2.57
N PRO A 267 3.46 -2.63 -2.45
CA PRO A 267 3.92 -1.33 -1.96
C PRO A 267 3.52 -0.19 -2.90
N LEU A 268 2.86 0.84 -2.36
CA LEU A 268 2.42 1.98 -3.15
C LEU A 268 3.60 2.68 -3.83
N SER A 269 4.75 2.77 -3.16
CA SER A 269 5.94 3.40 -3.71
C SER A 269 6.47 2.72 -4.98
N VAL A 270 6.26 1.40 -5.12
CA VAL A 270 6.55 0.68 -6.37
C VAL A 270 5.56 1.10 -7.46
N LEU A 271 4.26 1.14 -7.15
CA LEU A 271 3.23 1.56 -8.11
C LEU A 271 3.41 3.02 -8.57
N GLU A 272 3.78 3.89 -7.64
CA GLU A 272 4.08 5.31 -7.89
C GLU A 272 5.27 5.46 -8.86
N ALA A 273 6.34 4.68 -8.63
CA ALA A 273 7.49 4.65 -9.52
C ALA A 273 7.14 4.12 -10.92
N LEU A 274 6.35 3.02 -10.99
CA LEU A 274 5.85 2.49 -12.26
C LEU A 274 5.01 3.53 -13.00
N ALA A 275 4.13 4.25 -12.30
CA ALA A 275 3.29 5.31 -12.86
C ALA A 275 4.11 6.50 -13.39
N CYS A 276 5.25 6.79 -12.75
CA CYS A 276 6.23 7.78 -13.22
C CYS A 276 7.09 7.29 -14.39
N ASN A 277 6.81 6.10 -14.91
CA ASN A 277 7.56 5.45 -15.99
C ASN A 277 9.06 5.29 -15.68
N LEU A 278 9.40 5.00 -14.42
CA LEU A 278 10.76 4.71 -14.01
C LEU A 278 11.07 3.21 -14.18
N PRO A 279 12.28 2.83 -14.58
CA PRO A 279 12.77 1.48 -14.36
C PRO A 279 12.70 1.14 -12.87
N VAL A 280 12.17 -0.03 -12.55
CA VAL A 280 12.00 -0.49 -11.17
C VAL A 280 12.76 -1.79 -10.96
N VAL A 281 13.64 -1.81 -9.97
CA VAL A 281 14.26 -3.03 -9.47
C VAL A 281 13.70 -3.33 -8.09
N SER A 282 13.02 -4.44 -7.96
CA SER A 282 12.33 -4.85 -6.73
C SER A 282 12.69 -6.29 -6.37
N THR A 283 12.69 -6.63 -5.09
CA THR A 283 12.51 -8.04 -4.71
C THR A 283 11.13 -8.51 -5.19
N PRO A 284 10.91 -9.83 -5.42
CA PRO A 284 9.58 -10.37 -5.70
C PRO A 284 8.69 -10.32 -4.44
N PHE A 285 8.44 -9.11 -3.95
CA PHE A 285 7.84 -8.84 -2.65
C PHE A 285 6.31 -9.01 -2.66
N GLY A 286 5.81 -9.75 -1.68
CA GLY A 286 4.39 -9.85 -1.38
C GLY A 286 3.54 -10.30 -2.57
N GLY A 287 2.63 -9.45 -3.00
CA GLY A 287 1.75 -9.66 -4.15
C GLY A 287 2.25 -9.04 -5.45
N LEU A 288 3.42 -8.39 -5.48
CA LEU A 288 3.91 -7.79 -6.72
C LEU A 288 3.94 -8.79 -7.88
N PRO A 289 4.50 -10.03 -7.73
CA PRO A 289 4.51 -11.00 -8.83
C PRO A 289 3.13 -11.53 -9.23
N ASP A 290 2.13 -11.40 -8.36
CA ASP A 290 0.76 -11.82 -8.67
C ASP A 290 0.07 -10.86 -9.65
N PHE A 291 0.50 -9.59 -9.68
CA PHE A 291 -0.10 -8.54 -10.51
C PHE A 291 0.79 -8.05 -11.64
N PHE A 292 2.11 -8.23 -11.53
CA PHE A 292 3.09 -7.67 -12.46
C PHE A 292 4.13 -8.72 -12.82
N ALA A 293 4.14 -9.14 -14.07
CA ALA A 293 5.24 -9.95 -14.60
C ALA A 293 6.49 -9.09 -14.77
N GLU A 294 7.66 -9.71 -14.70
CA GLU A 294 8.93 -9.08 -15.04
C GLU A 294 8.93 -8.63 -16.52
N GLY A 295 9.52 -7.49 -16.79
CA GLY A 295 9.58 -6.90 -18.14
C GLY A 295 9.12 -5.45 -18.17
N SER A 296 9.13 -4.85 -19.35
CA SER A 296 8.74 -3.44 -19.57
C SER A 296 9.48 -2.41 -18.70
N GLY A 297 10.61 -2.77 -18.10
CA GLY A 297 11.35 -1.94 -17.15
C GLY A 297 11.16 -2.33 -15.68
N LEU A 298 10.34 -3.35 -15.38
CA LEU A 298 10.27 -3.97 -14.05
C LEU A 298 11.16 -5.20 -13.99
N TYR A 299 12.03 -5.24 -12.98
CA TYR A 299 13.00 -6.32 -12.75
C TYR A 299 12.88 -6.85 -11.35
N TYR A 300 12.87 -8.17 -11.17
CA TYR A 300 12.92 -8.80 -9.86
C TYR A 300 14.35 -9.18 -9.49
N TRP A 301 14.84 -8.53 -8.42
CA TRP A 301 16.15 -8.81 -7.87
C TRP A 301 16.11 -9.98 -6.89
N HIS A 302 17.07 -10.87 -7.04
CA HIS A 302 17.34 -11.97 -6.11
C HIS A 302 18.76 -11.83 -5.56
N ALA A 303 18.99 -12.20 -4.30
CA ALA A 303 20.27 -12.02 -3.62
C ALA A 303 21.48 -12.68 -4.31
N GLN A 304 21.24 -13.63 -5.21
CA GLN A 304 22.29 -14.26 -6.03
C GLN A 304 22.78 -13.40 -7.20
N THR A 305 22.02 -12.37 -7.55
CA THR A 305 22.36 -11.45 -8.65
C THR A 305 22.98 -10.18 -8.07
N GLU A 306 24.05 -9.71 -8.66
CA GLU A 306 24.69 -8.46 -8.25
C GLU A 306 23.77 -7.28 -8.56
N LEU A 307 23.32 -6.56 -7.52
CA LEU A 307 22.34 -5.47 -7.67
C LEU A 307 22.79 -4.39 -8.64
N LYS A 308 24.06 -3.96 -8.59
CA LYS A 308 24.59 -2.90 -9.48
C LYS A 308 24.53 -3.27 -10.95
N THR A 309 24.73 -4.56 -11.28
CA THR A 309 24.64 -5.06 -12.65
C THR A 309 23.20 -4.99 -13.16
N LEU A 310 22.22 -5.37 -12.32
CA LEU A 310 20.81 -5.30 -12.66
C LEU A 310 20.33 -3.85 -12.81
N VAL A 311 20.75 -2.96 -11.90
CA VAL A 311 20.40 -1.53 -11.97
C VAL A 311 20.96 -0.89 -13.23
N ARG A 312 22.21 -1.20 -13.61
CA ARG A 312 22.83 -0.73 -14.86
C ARG A 312 22.03 -1.20 -16.08
N ALA A 313 21.67 -2.47 -16.11
CA ALA A 313 20.85 -3.03 -17.20
C ALA A 313 19.47 -2.33 -17.27
N ALA A 314 18.83 -2.10 -16.13
CA ALA A 314 17.53 -1.42 -16.04
C ALA A 314 17.60 0.02 -16.57
N LEU A 315 18.67 0.76 -16.26
CA LEU A 315 18.88 2.13 -16.72
C LEU A 315 19.19 2.23 -18.23
N SER A 316 19.73 1.15 -18.82
CA SER A 316 20.10 1.13 -20.24
C SER A 316 19.03 0.56 -21.15
N ALA A 317 18.03 -0.12 -20.60
CA ALA A 317 16.97 -0.77 -21.37
C ALA A 317 15.78 0.18 -21.62
N PRO A 318 14.99 -0.06 -22.67
CA PRO A 318 13.72 0.64 -22.86
C PRO A 318 12.78 0.44 -21.66
N CYS A 319 12.14 1.50 -21.23
CA CYS A 319 11.22 1.51 -20.10
C CYS A 319 9.80 1.91 -20.52
N ALA A 320 8.82 1.07 -20.17
CA ALA A 320 7.40 1.31 -20.41
C ALA A 320 6.57 0.86 -19.19
N THR A 321 7.11 1.05 -17.99
CA THR A 321 6.50 0.59 -16.72
C THR A 321 5.15 1.24 -16.45
N ARG A 322 4.90 2.45 -16.94
CA ARG A 322 3.60 3.13 -16.80
C ARG A 322 2.46 2.28 -17.37
N GLY A 323 2.67 1.60 -18.49
CA GLY A 323 1.68 0.70 -19.10
C GLY A 323 1.21 -0.42 -18.17
N LEU A 324 2.04 -0.84 -17.20
CA LEU A 324 1.69 -1.88 -16.23
C LEU A 324 0.62 -1.40 -15.22
N VAL A 325 0.51 -0.10 -15.00
CA VAL A 325 -0.34 0.49 -13.95
C VAL A 325 -1.37 1.51 -14.46
N GLU A 326 -1.36 1.85 -15.73
CA GLU A 326 -2.21 2.90 -16.30
C GLU A 326 -3.72 2.66 -16.05
N ALA A 327 -4.17 1.42 -16.15
CA ALA A 327 -5.56 1.02 -15.85
C ALA A 327 -5.80 0.76 -14.35
N ARG A 328 -4.78 0.78 -13.50
CA ARG A 328 -4.87 0.47 -12.06
C ARG A 328 -5.10 1.73 -11.24
N THR A 329 -6.20 2.41 -11.50
CA THR A 329 -6.58 3.65 -10.81
C THR A 329 -7.42 3.37 -9.58
N TRP A 330 -7.50 4.34 -8.67
CA TRP A 330 -8.36 4.23 -7.48
C TRP A 330 -9.85 4.05 -7.83
N PRO A 331 -10.42 4.76 -8.84
CA PRO A 331 -11.77 4.46 -9.31
C PRO A 331 -11.94 3.02 -9.80
N ALA A 332 -10.97 2.46 -10.55
CA ALA A 332 -11.03 1.08 -11.00
C ALA A 332 -10.99 0.07 -9.84
N ALA A 333 -10.15 0.32 -8.83
CA ALA A 333 -10.11 -0.51 -7.62
C ALA A 333 -11.42 -0.41 -6.80
N ALA A 334 -12.01 0.78 -6.71
CA ALA A 334 -13.31 0.98 -6.06
C ALA A 334 -14.43 0.24 -6.79
N ALA A 335 -14.47 0.29 -8.13
CA ALA A 335 -15.43 -0.46 -8.94
C ALA A 335 -15.27 -1.98 -8.76
N ALA A 336 -14.04 -2.49 -8.77
CA ALA A 336 -13.75 -3.90 -8.48
C ALA A 336 -14.22 -4.30 -7.07
N LEU A 337 -13.96 -3.46 -6.07
CA LEU A 337 -14.44 -3.67 -4.70
C LEU A 337 -15.96 -3.74 -4.63
N VAL A 338 -16.67 -2.83 -5.30
CA VAL A 338 -18.14 -2.80 -5.35
C VAL A 338 -18.68 -4.07 -6.00
N THR A 339 -18.08 -4.52 -7.09
CA THR A 339 -18.41 -5.79 -7.73
C THR A 339 -18.24 -6.96 -6.76
N LEU A 340 -17.11 -7.06 -6.08
CA LEU A 340 -16.84 -8.10 -5.08
C LEU A 340 -17.82 -8.06 -3.90
N LEU A 341 -18.22 -6.87 -3.48
CA LEU A 341 -19.24 -6.68 -2.45
C LEU A 341 -20.66 -7.01 -2.93
N GLY A 342 -20.95 -6.94 -4.22
CA GLY A 342 -22.23 -7.29 -4.82
C GLY A 342 -22.39 -8.77 -5.17
N SER A 343 -21.28 -9.48 -5.47
CA SER A 343 -21.29 -10.88 -5.96
C SER A 343 -21.75 -11.87 -4.90
N ALA A 344 -22.49 -12.90 -5.28
CA ALA A 344 -22.86 -13.98 -4.35
C ALA A 344 -21.62 -14.81 -3.94
N PRO A 345 -21.61 -15.43 -2.73
CA PRO A 345 -20.48 -16.26 -2.28
C PRO A 345 -20.15 -17.44 -3.23
N SER A 346 -21.14 -17.94 -3.98
CA SER A 346 -20.97 -19.00 -4.99
C SER A 346 -20.19 -18.53 -6.22
N GLU A 347 -20.36 -17.30 -6.64
CA GLU A 347 -19.71 -16.70 -7.82
C GLU A 347 -18.23 -16.44 -7.59
N LEU A 348 -17.84 -16.13 -6.34
CA LEU A 348 -16.45 -15.91 -5.95
C LEU A 348 -15.58 -17.17 -5.98
N ARG A 349 -16.18 -18.36 -5.96
CA ARG A 349 -15.44 -19.64 -6.06
C ARG A 349 -15.00 -19.97 -7.49
N GLY A 350 -15.59 -19.32 -8.49
CA GLY A 350 -15.32 -19.55 -9.92
C GLY A 350 -14.40 -18.50 -10.57
N ALA A 351 -14.22 -17.35 -9.94
CA ALA A 351 -13.29 -16.33 -10.41
C ALA A 351 -11.87 -16.71 -9.96
N GLY A 352 -11.19 -17.51 -10.78
CA GLY A 352 -9.94 -18.19 -10.51
C GLY A 352 -8.89 -17.33 -9.81
N LEU A 353 -8.41 -17.88 -8.73
CA LEU A 353 -7.14 -17.57 -8.09
C LEU A 353 -5.98 -17.99 -9.01
#